data_37e7480ae4912b330bbd9551ad77df62
#
_entry.id   37e7480ae4912b330bbd9551ad77df62
#
_cell.length_a   1.000
_cell.length_b   1.000
_cell.length_c   1.000
_cell.angle_alpha   90.00
_cell.angle_beta   90.00
_cell.angle_gamma   90.00
#
_symmetry.space_group_name_H-M   'P 1'
#
loop_
_entity.id
_entity.type
_entity.pdbx_description
1 polymer ?
#
loop_
_entity_poly.entity_id
_entity_poly.type
_entity_poly.pdbx_seq_one_letter_code
_entity_poly.pdbx_strand_id
1 'polypeptide(L)'
;MKIDYLTLFPEMFEGVLNHSILKRAQDKGIINVNTINFRDYSINKHNQVDDYPFGGGQGMVLKPEPVFNAMEDINHNEHTRVILMCPQGRPFTQEIAQELSEAKHIVFICGHYEGYDERIRKHLVTDEISMGDYVLTGGELPAMTMTDAIVRLIPGVLGNQASHQDDSFSDGLLEFPQYTRPREYKNMSVPEVLLSGNHAHIDQWRHEQKLIRTYEKRPDLLRSEERRVGKEC
;
A
#
# COMPACT_ATOMS: atom_id res chain seq x y z
N MET A 1 3.34 -12.86 8.39
CA MET A 1 4.06 -11.56 8.34
C MET A 1 3.83 -10.80 9.63
N LYS A 2 4.85 -10.16 10.19
CA LYS A 2 4.72 -9.21 11.31
C LYS A 2 4.70 -7.78 10.77
N ILE A 3 3.84 -6.91 11.29
CA ILE A 3 3.74 -5.49 10.90
C ILE A 3 3.68 -4.65 12.18
N ASP A 4 4.65 -3.77 12.35
CA ASP A 4 4.68 -2.81 13.45
C ASP A 4 4.52 -1.39 12.90
N TYR A 5 3.66 -0.59 13.53
CA TYR A 5 3.50 0.82 13.20
C TYR A 5 4.04 1.68 14.34
N LEU A 6 5.09 2.44 14.09
CA LEU A 6 5.54 3.52 14.94
C LEU A 6 4.72 4.77 14.61
N THR A 7 3.87 5.19 15.52
CA THR A 7 2.91 6.30 15.30
C THR A 7 2.71 7.11 16.57
N LEU A 8 2.23 8.33 16.45
CA LEU A 8 1.75 9.15 17.58
C LEU A 8 0.25 8.96 17.83
N PHE A 9 -0.47 8.27 16.93
CA PHE A 9 -1.92 8.10 16.93
C PHE A 9 -2.34 6.64 16.68
N PRO A 10 -2.05 5.73 17.62
CA PRO A 10 -2.40 4.31 17.48
C PRO A 10 -3.87 4.07 17.16
N GLU A 11 -4.76 4.87 17.71
CA GLU A 11 -6.21 4.81 17.54
C GLU A 11 -6.68 5.01 16.10
N MET A 12 -5.88 5.67 15.24
CA MET A 12 -6.21 5.83 13.83
C MET A 12 -6.28 4.49 13.07
N PHE A 13 -5.59 3.47 13.55
CA PHE A 13 -5.51 2.16 12.90
C PHE A 13 -6.68 1.25 13.23
N GLU A 14 -7.40 1.47 14.32
CA GLU A 14 -8.44 0.58 14.83
C GLU A 14 -9.54 0.32 13.80
N GLY A 15 -10.01 1.36 13.12
CA GLY A 15 -11.08 1.27 12.14
C GLY A 15 -10.72 0.47 10.89
N VAL A 16 -9.44 0.41 10.53
CA VAL A 16 -8.97 -0.31 9.33
C VAL A 16 -8.53 -1.73 9.68
N LEU A 17 -7.71 -1.88 10.72
CA LEU A 17 -7.10 -3.17 11.08
C LEU A 17 -8.11 -4.17 11.67
N ASN A 18 -9.17 -3.68 12.33
CA ASN A 18 -10.13 -4.52 13.03
C ASN A 18 -11.37 -4.89 12.21
N HIS A 19 -11.32 -4.67 10.88
CA HIS A 19 -12.45 -4.98 10.01
C HIS A 19 -12.03 -5.73 8.74
N SER A 20 -13.02 -6.38 8.10
CA SER A 20 -12.93 -7.00 6.78
C SER A 20 -11.73 -7.95 6.59
N ILE A 21 -10.98 -7.79 5.51
CA ILE A 21 -9.90 -8.67 5.07
C ILE A 21 -8.72 -8.65 6.07
N LEU A 22 -8.32 -7.46 6.54
CA LEU A 22 -7.20 -7.31 7.47
C LEU A 22 -7.48 -7.99 8.82
N LYS A 23 -8.70 -7.83 9.35
CA LYS A 23 -9.10 -8.55 10.55
C LYS A 23 -9.05 -10.07 10.36
N ARG A 24 -9.60 -10.57 9.24
CA ARG A 24 -9.58 -12.01 8.93
C ARG A 24 -8.17 -12.56 8.79
N ALA A 25 -7.25 -11.79 8.20
CA ALA A 25 -5.85 -12.18 8.07
C ALA A 25 -5.16 -12.29 9.45
N GLN A 26 -5.49 -11.40 10.39
CA GLN A 26 -5.05 -11.46 11.77
C GLN A 26 -5.66 -12.67 12.51
N ASP A 27 -6.96 -12.86 12.41
CA ASP A 27 -7.68 -13.98 13.05
C ASP A 27 -7.16 -15.36 12.58
N LYS A 28 -6.69 -15.44 11.32
CA LYS A 28 -6.04 -16.64 10.76
C LYS A 28 -4.56 -16.76 11.12
N GLY A 29 -3.98 -15.79 11.82
CA GLY A 29 -2.54 -15.77 12.14
C GLY A 29 -1.61 -15.56 10.93
N ILE A 30 -2.13 -15.14 9.77
CA ILE A 30 -1.33 -14.86 8.58
C ILE A 30 -0.51 -13.59 8.79
N ILE A 31 -1.10 -12.59 9.44
CA ILE A 31 -0.41 -11.38 9.86
C ILE A 31 -0.55 -11.18 11.37
N ASN A 32 0.46 -10.57 11.96
CA ASN A 32 0.47 -10.06 13.33
C ASN A 32 0.76 -8.57 13.29
N VAL A 33 -0.11 -7.76 13.87
CA VAL A 33 -0.06 -6.29 13.74
C VAL A 33 0.05 -5.66 15.13
N ASN A 34 0.99 -4.73 15.29
CA ASN A 34 1.13 -3.92 16.50
C ASN A 34 1.20 -2.43 16.15
N THR A 35 0.56 -1.61 16.97
CA THR A 35 0.70 -0.15 16.94
C THR A 35 1.47 0.29 18.18
N ILE A 36 2.53 1.06 17.98
CA ILE A 36 3.47 1.46 19.03
C ILE A 36 3.51 2.98 19.04
N ASN A 37 3.10 3.57 20.16
CA ASN A 37 3.22 5.00 20.33
C ASN A 37 4.66 5.35 20.72
N PHE A 38 5.45 5.87 19.80
CA PHE A 38 6.84 6.21 20.10
C PHE A 38 6.98 7.42 21.05
N ARG A 39 5.90 8.12 21.39
CA ARG A 39 5.86 9.10 22.48
C ARG A 39 6.23 8.48 23.82
N ASP A 40 5.86 7.23 24.06
CA ASP A 40 6.12 6.50 25.29
C ASP A 40 7.62 6.21 25.49
N TYR A 41 8.40 6.35 24.42
CA TYR A 41 9.85 6.15 24.39
C TYR A 41 10.65 7.45 24.51
N SER A 42 9.97 8.60 24.70
CA SER A 42 10.63 9.86 25.01
C SER A 42 11.23 9.84 26.40
N ILE A 43 12.49 10.22 26.51
CA ILE A 43 13.23 10.29 27.79
C ILE A 43 12.95 11.57 28.57
N ASN A 44 12.20 12.48 28.00
CA ASN A 44 11.95 13.79 28.58
C ASN A 44 10.69 13.75 29.47
N LYS A 45 10.69 14.56 30.52
CA LYS A 45 9.62 14.64 31.53
C LYS A 45 8.23 14.95 30.95
N HIS A 46 8.16 15.58 29.79
CA HIS A 46 6.91 15.98 29.13
C HIS A 46 6.56 15.11 27.93
N ASN A 47 7.25 13.98 27.72
CA ASN A 47 7.08 13.08 26.59
C ASN A 47 7.10 13.81 25.24
N GLN A 48 7.98 14.81 25.10
CA GLN A 48 8.15 15.53 23.85
C GLN A 48 8.84 14.65 22.81
N VAL A 49 8.29 14.67 21.61
CA VAL A 49 8.78 13.88 20.46
C VAL A 49 9.30 14.75 19.33
N ASP A 50 9.21 16.07 19.47
CA ASP A 50 9.55 17.07 18.46
C ASP A 50 10.31 18.24 19.08
N ASP A 51 11.04 18.99 18.25
CA ASP A 51 11.78 20.18 18.66
C ASP A 51 12.00 21.11 17.45
N TYR A 52 12.47 22.33 17.71
CA TYR A 52 12.81 23.28 16.66
C TYR A 52 13.94 22.79 15.78
N PRO A 53 13.87 23.01 14.45
CA PRO A 53 14.93 22.60 13.54
C PRO A 53 16.21 23.42 13.78
N PHE A 54 17.35 22.77 13.74
CA PHE A 54 18.64 23.46 13.66
C PHE A 54 18.71 24.30 12.37
N GLY A 55 19.28 25.48 12.46
CA GLY A 55 19.32 26.39 11.31
C GLY A 55 18.10 27.30 11.21
N GLY A 56 17.11 27.15 12.11
CA GLY A 56 15.86 27.90 12.09
C GLY A 56 14.86 27.38 11.05
N GLY A 57 13.69 27.96 11.02
CA GLY A 57 12.58 27.58 10.15
C GLY A 57 11.26 27.62 10.90
N GLN A 58 10.16 27.37 10.19
CA GLN A 58 8.84 27.25 10.79
C GLN A 58 8.55 25.79 11.16
N GLY A 59 7.71 25.59 12.18
CA GLY A 59 7.27 24.29 12.61
C GLY A 59 8.29 23.52 13.45
N MET A 60 8.01 22.24 13.65
CA MET A 60 8.75 21.33 14.52
C MET A 60 9.21 20.11 13.74
N VAL A 61 10.28 19.47 14.18
CA VAL A 61 10.84 18.26 13.57
C VAL A 61 10.83 17.14 14.60
N LEU A 62 10.44 15.95 14.18
CA LEU A 62 10.46 14.76 15.04
C LEU A 62 11.89 14.42 15.46
N LYS A 63 12.07 14.29 16.77
CA LYS A 63 13.36 14.00 17.42
C LYS A 63 13.77 12.54 17.14
N PRO A 64 15.09 12.27 17.04
CA PRO A 64 15.56 10.92 16.77
C PRO A 64 15.36 9.98 17.96
N GLU A 65 15.62 10.41 19.22
CA GLU A 65 15.65 9.48 20.35
C GLU A 65 14.36 8.69 20.59
N PRO A 66 13.12 9.23 20.51
CA PRO A 66 11.94 8.40 20.74
C PRO A 66 11.77 7.33 19.68
N VAL A 67 12.13 7.62 18.43
CA VAL A 67 12.02 6.66 17.33
C VAL A 67 13.09 5.57 17.44
N PHE A 68 14.34 5.95 17.74
CA PHE A 68 15.43 4.99 17.96
C PHE A 68 15.14 4.08 19.14
N ASN A 69 14.71 4.63 20.28
CA ASN A 69 14.36 3.83 21.47
C ASN A 69 13.21 2.85 21.18
N ALA A 70 12.18 3.28 20.45
CA ALA A 70 11.10 2.41 20.04
C ALA A 70 11.57 1.30 19.10
N MET A 71 12.50 1.61 18.18
CA MET A 71 13.09 0.62 17.27
C MET A 71 13.95 -0.41 18.01
N GLU A 72 14.67 -0.01 19.06
CA GLU A 72 15.44 -0.94 19.89
C GLU A 72 14.54 -1.96 20.59
N ASP A 73 13.33 -1.55 21.00
CA ASP A 73 12.36 -2.44 21.66
C ASP A 73 11.63 -3.37 20.66
N ILE A 74 11.55 -2.97 19.40
CA ILE A 74 11.06 -3.82 18.32
C ILE A 74 12.14 -4.86 18.01
N ASN A 75 11.83 -6.13 18.20
CA ASN A 75 12.72 -7.21 17.79
C ASN A 75 12.83 -7.26 16.25
N HIS A 76 13.70 -6.42 15.69
CA HIS A 76 13.99 -6.31 14.26
C HIS A 76 15.39 -6.85 13.94
N ASN A 77 15.62 -7.17 12.67
CA ASN A 77 16.90 -7.68 12.17
C ASN A 77 17.19 -7.10 10.77
N GLU A 78 18.31 -7.50 10.18
CA GLU A 78 18.76 -7.05 8.87
C GLU A 78 17.78 -7.35 7.70
N HIS A 79 16.83 -8.27 7.90
CA HIS A 79 15.78 -8.59 6.92
C HIS A 79 14.46 -7.85 7.15
N THR A 80 14.38 -7.05 8.22
CA THR A 80 13.22 -6.21 8.49
C THR A 80 13.17 -5.04 7.53
N ARG A 81 12.03 -4.84 6.88
CA ARG A 81 11.80 -3.67 6.02
C ARG A 81 11.30 -2.51 6.87
N VAL A 82 12.10 -1.47 7.01
CA VAL A 82 11.74 -0.25 7.75
C VAL A 82 11.37 0.82 6.74
N ILE A 83 10.08 1.12 6.67
CA ILE A 83 9.49 1.97 5.64
C ILE A 83 9.17 3.34 6.21
N LEU A 84 9.73 4.36 5.57
CA LEU A 84 9.42 5.76 5.81
C LEU A 84 8.53 6.28 4.68
N MET A 85 7.30 6.72 5.01
CA MET A 85 6.44 7.35 4.04
C MET A 85 6.82 8.82 3.90
N CYS A 86 7.31 9.20 2.73
CA CYS A 86 7.67 10.58 2.45
C CYS A 86 7.57 10.92 0.96
N PRO A 87 7.32 12.18 0.59
CA PRO A 87 7.25 12.59 -0.82
C PRO A 87 8.55 12.41 -1.62
N GLN A 88 9.69 12.24 -0.92
CA GLN A 88 10.99 12.04 -1.57
C GLN A 88 11.26 10.57 -1.95
N GLY A 89 10.43 9.65 -1.48
CA GLY A 89 10.58 8.22 -1.73
C GLY A 89 10.18 7.80 -3.14
N ARG A 90 10.51 6.55 -3.49
CA ARG A 90 10.03 5.94 -4.74
C ARG A 90 8.50 5.82 -4.73
N PRO A 91 7.81 6.10 -5.86
CA PRO A 91 6.35 5.96 -5.92
C PRO A 91 5.89 4.54 -5.62
N PHE A 92 4.87 4.39 -4.77
CA PHE A 92 4.28 3.09 -4.45
C PHE A 92 3.54 2.54 -5.66
N THR A 93 3.84 1.30 -6.03
CA THR A 93 3.25 0.58 -7.16
C THR A 93 2.84 -0.82 -6.74
N GLN A 94 2.08 -1.52 -7.60
CA GLN A 94 1.72 -2.92 -7.39
C GLN A 94 2.96 -3.82 -7.32
N GLU A 95 4.01 -3.52 -8.07
CA GLU A 95 5.29 -4.25 -8.02
C GLU A 95 5.95 -4.13 -6.64
N ILE A 96 5.94 -2.92 -6.05
CA ILE A 96 6.46 -2.72 -4.69
C ILE A 96 5.59 -3.43 -3.66
N ALA A 97 4.26 -3.41 -3.83
CA ALA A 97 3.37 -4.17 -2.96
C ALA A 97 3.67 -5.67 -3.02
N GLN A 98 3.92 -6.22 -4.21
CA GLN A 98 4.31 -7.61 -4.41
C GLN A 98 5.66 -7.92 -3.75
N GLU A 99 6.67 -7.08 -3.97
CA GLU A 99 7.99 -7.18 -3.31
C GLU A 99 7.85 -7.23 -1.77
N LEU A 100 7.07 -6.30 -1.21
CA LEU A 100 6.87 -6.20 0.23
C LEU A 100 6.00 -7.33 0.80
N SER A 101 5.15 -7.95 0.00
CA SER A 101 4.32 -9.09 0.44
C SER A 101 5.15 -10.33 0.81
N GLU A 102 6.39 -10.42 0.33
CA GLU A 102 7.33 -11.48 0.65
C GLU A 102 8.12 -11.23 1.95
N ALA A 103 8.07 -10.00 2.49
CA ALA A 103 8.74 -9.66 3.72
C ALA A 103 8.13 -10.39 4.92
N LYS A 104 8.98 -10.86 5.84
CA LYS A 104 8.54 -11.49 7.09
C LYS A 104 8.16 -10.46 8.13
N HIS A 105 8.78 -9.28 8.08
CA HIS A 105 8.59 -8.22 9.04
C HIS A 105 8.70 -6.85 8.36
N ILE A 106 7.70 -6.01 8.57
CA ILE A 106 7.66 -4.62 8.10
C ILE A 106 7.45 -3.71 9.32
N VAL A 107 8.21 -2.63 9.38
CA VAL A 107 8.01 -1.54 10.33
C VAL A 107 7.69 -0.28 9.54
N PHE A 108 6.54 0.34 9.82
CA PHE A 108 6.18 1.62 9.27
C PHE A 108 6.50 2.73 10.28
N ILE A 109 7.26 3.74 9.86
CA ILE A 109 7.50 4.95 10.66
C ILE A 109 6.55 6.05 10.16
N CYS A 110 5.51 6.34 10.95
CA CYS A 110 4.50 7.34 10.64
C CYS A 110 4.89 8.68 11.24
N GLY A 111 5.23 9.64 10.39
CA GLY A 111 5.66 10.96 10.83
C GLY A 111 4.57 12.00 10.77
N HIS A 112 4.86 13.11 11.43
CA HIS A 112 4.05 14.31 11.51
C HIS A 112 4.92 15.55 11.44
N TYR A 113 4.32 16.72 11.61
CA TYR A 113 4.98 18.02 11.62
C TYR A 113 5.70 18.36 10.31
N GLU A 114 6.86 19.00 10.38
CA GLU A 114 7.69 19.33 9.18
C GLU A 114 8.54 18.14 8.70
N GLY A 115 8.52 17.03 9.43
CA GLY A 115 9.24 15.80 9.08
C GLY A 115 10.07 15.23 10.21
N TYR A 116 11.08 14.48 9.85
CA TYR A 116 11.92 13.69 10.74
C TYR A 116 13.32 14.25 10.82
N ASP A 117 13.97 14.06 11.98
CA ASP A 117 15.42 14.21 12.05
C ASP A 117 16.08 13.28 11.01
N GLU A 118 17.02 13.82 10.25
CA GLU A 118 17.67 13.10 9.14
C GLU A 118 18.43 11.84 9.60
N ARG A 119 18.79 11.73 10.87
CA ARG A 119 19.42 10.54 11.45
C ARG A 119 18.50 9.33 11.45
N ILE A 120 17.18 9.54 11.63
CA ILE A 120 16.17 8.47 11.48
C ILE A 120 16.24 7.90 10.07
N ARG A 121 16.20 8.76 9.06
CA ARG A 121 16.25 8.38 7.64
C ARG A 121 17.52 7.61 7.30
N LYS A 122 18.67 8.12 7.73
CA LYS A 122 19.99 7.57 7.37
C LYS A 122 20.35 6.26 8.08
N HIS A 123 19.82 6.03 9.28
CA HIS A 123 20.28 4.93 10.12
C HIS A 123 19.24 3.85 10.41
N LEU A 124 17.95 4.13 10.24
CA LEU A 124 16.88 3.17 10.52
C LEU A 124 16.15 2.71 9.27
N VAL A 125 16.01 3.57 8.27
CA VAL A 125 15.14 3.34 7.12
C VAL A 125 15.80 2.48 6.07
N THR A 126 15.10 1.46 5.61
CA THR A 126 15.50 0.63 4.46
C THR A 126 14.81 1.08 3.17
N ASP A 127 13.63 1.65 3.29
CA ASP A 127 12.78 2.04 2.16
C ASP A 127 12.12 3.39 2.38
N GLU A 128 12.28 4.30 1.43
CA GLU A 128 11.51 5.54 1.37
C GLU A 128 10.48 5.40 0.26
N ILE A 129 9.19 5.57 0.61
CA ILE A 129 8.09 5.34 -0.32
C ILE A 129 7.15 6.54 -0.33
N SER A 130 6.81 7.01 -1.54
CA SER A 130 5.83 8.06 -1.80
C SER A 130 4.51 7.46 -2.27
N MET A 131 3.39 8.00 -1.76
CA MET A 131 2.04 7.65 -2.24
C MET A 131 1.59 8.45 -3.45
N GLY A 132 2.43 9.38 -3.94
CA GLY A 132 2.14 10.26 -5.06
C GLY A 132 2.62 11.69 -4.82
N ASP A 133 2.43 12.55 -5.81
CA ASP A 133 2.89 13.94 -5.81
C ASP A 133 1.90 14.85 -5.05
N TYR A 134 1.67 14.54 -3.79
CA TYR A 134 0.86 15.33 -2.86
C TYR A 134 1.34 15.14 -1.42
N VAL A 135 0.96 16.05 -0.54
CA VAL A 135 1.36 16.05 0.86
C VAL A 135 0.17 15.69 1.75
N LEU A 136 0.40 14.80 2.72
CA LEU A 136 -0.54 14.43 3.77
C LEU A 136 -0.07 14.97 5.13
N THR A 137 -0.98 15.04 6.09
CA THR A 137 -0.68 15.55 7.44
C THR A 137 0.11 14.56 8.30
N GLY A 138 0.13 13.27 7.92
CA GLY A 138 0.82 12.21 8.66
C GLY A 138 1.02 10.95 7.86
N GLY A 139 1.80 10.03 8.39
CA GLY A 139 2.15 8.76 7.76
C GLY A 139 1.16 7.63 7.97
N GLU A 140 0.15 7.79 8.81
CA GLU A 140 -0.80 6.72 9.18
C GLU A 140 -1.65 6.25 7.98
N LEU A 141 -2.24 7.20 7.25
CA LEU A 141 -3.06 6.87 6.05
C LEU A 141 -2.24 6.16 4.97
N PRO A 142 -1.06 6.64 4.59
CA PRO A 142 -0.16 5.89 3.70
C PRO A 142 0.16 4.49 4.20
N ALA A 143 0.52 4.33 5.47
CA ALA A 143 0.85 3.04 6.07
C ALA A 143 -0.33 2.06 5.99
N MET A 144 -1.54 2.51 6.29
CA MET A 144 -2.76 1.69 6.16
C MET A 144 -3.06 1.30 4.71
N THR A 145 -2.91 2.24 3.76
CA THR A 145 -3.11 1.98 2.33
C THR A 145 -2.10 0.95 1.81
N MET A 146 -0.82 1.11 2.16
CA MET A 146 0.22 0.14 1.80
C MET A 146 -0.04 -1.23 2.42
N THR A 147 -0.46 -1.26 3.68
CA THR A 147 -0.79 -2.51 4.37
C THR A 147 -1.90 -3.28 3.65
N ASP A 148 -2.98 -2.61 3.26
CA ASP A 148 -4.07 -3.27 2.51
C ASP A 148 -3.56 -3.84 1.19
N ALA A 149 -2.81 -3.05 0.41
CA ALA A 149 -2.26 -3.47 -0.87
C ALA A 149 -1.26 -4.64 -0.75
N ILE A 150 -0.46 -4.67 0.32
CA ILE A 150 0.54 -5.73 0.57
C ILE A 150 -0.13 -7.00 1.08
N VAL A 151 -0.98 -6.88 2.11
CA VAL A 151 -1.55 -8.04 2.82
C VAL A 151 -2.48 -8.84 1.93
N ARG A 152 -3.25 -8.19 1.03
CA ARG A 152 -4.13 -8.90 0.10
C ARG A 152 -3.39 -9.82 -0.88
N LEU A 153 -2.09 -9.62 -1.09
CA LEU A 153 -1.23 -10.44 -1.95
C LEU A 153 -0.67 -11.67 -1.23
N ILE A 154 -0.74 -11.72 0.10
CA ILE A 154 -0.23 -12.84 0.87
C ILE A 154 -1.13 -14.07 0.67
N PRO A 155 -0.57 -15.26 0.37
CA PRO A 155 -1.35 -16.48 0.22
C PRO A 155 -2.27 -16.76 1.41
N GLY A 156 -3.53 -17.10 1.14
CA GLY A 156 -4.53 -17.43 2.16
C GLY A 156 -5.30 -16.24 2.76
N VAL A 157 -4.92 -15.01 2.43
CA VAL A 157 -5.67 -13.80 2.85
C VAL A 157 -6.98 -13.68 2.11
N LEU A 158 -6.93 -13.71 0.77
CA LEU A 158 -8.13 -13.76 -0.08
C LEU A 158 -8.67 -15.19 -0.20
N GLY A 159 -9.99 -15.32 -0.33
CA GLY A 159 -10.65 -16.62 -0.42
C GLY A 159 -10.34 -17.40 -1.69
N ASN A 160 -10.00 -16.72 -2.78
CA ASN A 160 -9.57 -17.31 -4.04
C ASN A 160 -8.20 -16.72 -4.41
N GLN A 161 -7.18 -17.56 -4.47
CA GLN A 161 -5.81 -17.13 -4.83
C GLN A 161 -5.71 -16.59 -6.27
N ALA A 162 -6.63 -16.97 -7.16
CA ALA A 162 -6.69 -16.43 -8.51
C ALA A 162 -7.30 -15.01 -8.57
N SER A 163 -7.94 -14.53 -7.50
CA SER A 163 -8.66 -13.25 -7.53
C SER A 163 -7.77 -12.04 -7.82
N HIS A 164 -6.49 -12.09 -7.48
CA HIS A 164 -5.58 -10.98 -7.73
C HIS A 164 -4.83 -11.07 -9.07
N GLN A 165 -4.95 -12.20 -9.79
CA GLN A 165 -4.25 -12.38 -11.08
C GLN A 165 -4.86 -11.53 -12.20
N ASP A 166 -6.17 -11.29 -12.12
CA ASP A 166 -6.92 -10.50 -13.10
C ASP A 166 -7.08 -9.03 -12.69
N ASP A 167 -6.63 -8.64 -11.50
CA ASP A 167 -6.68 -7.25 -11.04
C ASP A 167 -5.81 -6.33 -11.91
N SER A 168 -6.19 -5.06 -11.97
CA SER A 168 -5.39 -4.02 -12.62
C SER A 168 -3.95 -4.04 -12.10
N PHE A 169 -3.00 -3.89 -13.02
CA PHE A 169 -1.55 -3.88 -12.78
C PHE A 169 -0.89 -5.24 -12.50
N SER A 170 -1.65 -6.33 -12.35
CA SER A 170 -1.06 -7.66 -12.12
C SER A 170 -0.23 -8.16 -13.31
N ASP A 171 -0.67 -7.84 -14.52
CA ASP A 171 0.01 -8.13 -15.79
C ASP A 171 0.47 -6.84 -16.52
N GLY A 172 0.45 -5.70 -15.83
CA GLY A 172 0.81 -4.39 -16.38
C GLY A 172 -0.33 -3.67 -17.10
N LEU A 173 -1.52 -4.26 -17.18
CA LEU A 173 -2.70 -3.68 -17.81
C LEU A 173 -3.76 -3.30 -16.77
N LEU A 174 -4.74 -2.49 -17.18
CA LEU A 174 -5.98 -2.32 -16.42
C LEU A 174 -6.89 -3.54 -16.63
N GLU A 175 -7.69 -3.88 -15.62
CA GLU A 175 -8.65 -4.99 -15.72
C GLU A 175 -9.75 -4.73 -16.75
N PHE A 176 -10.34 -5.82 -17.25
CA PHE A 176 -11.51 -5.78 -18.13
C PHE A 176 -12.78 -5.34 -17.38
N PRO A 177 -13.84 -4.86 -18.10
CA PRO A 177 -15.10 -4.48 -17.47
C PRO A 177 -15.84 -5.70 -16.89
N GLN A 178 -16.29 -5.55 -15.65
CA GLN A 178 -17.06 -6.56 -14.93
C GLN A 178 -18.56 -6.32 -15.08
N TYR A 179 -19.32 -7.39 -15.27
CA TYR A 179 -20.77 -7.37 -15.34
C TYR A 179 -21.37 -8.44 -14.41
N THR A 180 -22.52 -8.14 -13.81
CA THR A 180 -23.29 -9.05 -12.98
C THR A 180 -24.78 -8.97 -13.30
N ARG A 181 -25.60 -9.75 -12.62
CA ARG A 181 -27.06 -9.72 -12.75
C ARG A 181 -27.66 -8.39 -12.30
N PRO A 182 -28.77 -7.95 -12.93
CA PRO A 182 -29.53 -8.58 -14.02
C PRO A 182 -28.86 -8.46 -15.39
N ARG A 183 -29.23 -9.31 -16.36
CA ARG A 183 -28.70 -9.26 -17.75
C ARG A 183 -28.99 -7.95 -18.46
N GLU A 184 -30.12 -7.31 -18.12
CA GLU A 184 -30.50 -6.00 -18.61
C GLU A 184 -30.93 -5.11 -17.43
N TYR A 185 -30.41 -3.88 -17.42
CA TYR A 185 -30.77 -2.87 -16.44
C TYR A 185 -30.91 -1.51 -17.10
N LYS A 186 -32.13 -0.93 -17.07
CA LYS A 186 -32.47 0.37 -17.69
C LYS A 186 -32.02 0.46 -19.17
N ASN A 187 -32.37 -0.54 -19.96
CA ASN A 187 -32.00 -0.69 -21.38
C ASN A 187 -30.48 -0.81 -21.63
N MET A 188 -29.72 -1.16 -20.62
CA MET A 188 -28.28 -1.46 -20.72
C MET A 188 -28.08 -2.96 -20.56
N SER A 189 -27.58 -3.62 -21.59
CA SER A 189 -27.41 -5.08 -21.63
C SER A 189 -25.97 -5.50 -21.34
N VAL A 190 -25.80 -6.67 -20.74
CA VAL A 190 -24.51 -7.35 -20.66
C VAL A 190 -24.07 -7.79 -22.06
N PRO A 191 -22.79 -7.64 -22.44
CA PRO A 191 -22.27 -8.12 -23.71
C PRO A 191 -22.59 -9.60 -23.95
N GLU A 192 -23.11 -9.92 -25.16
CA GLU A 192 -23.54 -11.29 -25.51
C GLU A 192 -22.42 -12.33 -25.39
N VAL A 193 -21.17 -11.96 -25.67
CA VAL A 193 -20.01 -12.85 -25.53
C VAL A 193 -19.89 -13.42 -24.12
N LEU A 194 -20.20 -12.64 -23.09
CA LEU A 194 -20.15 -13.06 -21.68
C LEU A 194 -21.28 -14.03 -21.30
N LEU A 195 -22.30 -14.10 -22.12
CA LEU A 195 -23.46 -14.98 -21.93
C LEU A 195 -23.38 -16.26 -22.76
N SER A 196 -22.38 -16.37 -23.66
CA SER A 196 -22.25 -17.46 -24.64
C SER A 196 -21.84 -18.80 -24.03
N GLY A 197 -21.24 -18.83 -22.85
CA GLY A 197 -20.63 -20.02 -22.26
C GLY A 197 -19.35 -20.49 -22.96
N ASN A 198 -18.90 -19.81 -24.03
CA ASN A 198 -17.65 -20.13 -24.72
C ASN A 198 -16.47 -19.45 -24.04
N HIS A 199 -15.79 -20.18 -23.15
CA HIS A 199 -14.68 -19.62 -22.34
C HIS A 199 -13.55 -19.03 -23.20
N ALA A 200 -13.20 -19.67 -24.32
CA ALA A 200 -12.15 -19.14 -25.19
C ALA A 200 -12.50 -17.74 -25.77
N HIS A 201 -13.74 -17.56 -26.23
CA HIS A 201 -14.20 -16.25 -26.72
C HIS A 201 -14.32 -15.23 -25.60
N ILE A 202 -14.72 -15.66 -24.38
CA ILE A 202 -14.79 -14.78 -23.21
C ILE A 202 -13.40 -14.29 -22.82
N ASP A 203 -12.41 -15.18 -22.80
CA ASP A 203 -11.04 -14.83 -22.42
C ASP A 203 -10.38 -13.91 -23.46
N GLN A 204 -10.61 -14.18 -24.76
CA GLN A 204 -10.18 -13.28 -25.82
C GLN A 204 -10.81 -11.89 -25.67
N TRP A 205 -12.11 -11.80 -25.48
CA TRP A 205 -12.81 -10.53 -25.27
C TRP A 205 -12.29 -9.79 -24.05
N ARG A 206 -12.05 -10.47 -22.93
CA ARG A 206 -11.48 -9.87 -21.72
C ARG A 206 -10.11 -9.27 -22.00
N HIS A 207 -9.25 -9.99 -22.70
CA HIS A 207 -7.92 -9.50 -23.07
C HIS A 207 -8.00 -8.25 -23.98
N GLU A 208 -8.85 -8.26 -24.99
CA GLU A 208 -9.10 -7.12 -25.86
C GLU A 208 -9.60 -5.91 -25.05
N GLN A 209 -10.54 -6.11 -24.11
CA GLN A 209 -11.05 -5.05 -23.25
C GLN A 209 -9.97 -4.48 -22.28
N LYS A 210 -9.07 -5.30 -21.80
CA LYS A 210 -7.90 -4.82 -21.01
C LYS A 210 -7.03 -3.88 -21.84
N LEU A 211 -6.70 -4.24 -23.08
CA LEU A 211 -5.90 -3.43 -24.00
C LEU A 211 -6.58 -2.11 -24.36
N ILE A 212 -7.85 -2.16 -24.76
CA ILE A 212 -8.65 -0.97 -25.11
C ILE A 212 -8.69 -0.01 -23.91
N ARG A 213 -9.10 -0.50 -22.75
CA ARG A 213 -9.24 0.33 -21.55
C ARG A 213 -7.91 0.91 -21.09
N THR A 214 -6.83 0.15 -21.19
CA THR A 214 -5.48 0.63 -20.85
C THR A 214 -5.03 1.69 -21.84
N TYR A 215 -5.25 1.49 -23.13
CA TYR A 215 -4.95 2.48 -24.16
C TYR A 215 -5.69 3.81 -23.94
N GLU A 216 -6.96 3.73 -23.60
CA GLU A 216 -7.79 4.94 -23.40
C GLU A 216 -7.47 5.71 -22.12
N LYS A 217 -7.17 4.98 -21.03
CA LYS A 217 -7.09 5.57 -19.69
C LYS A 217 -5.67 5.71 -19.14
N ARG A 218 -4.80 4.75 -19.48
CA ARG A 218 -3.43 4.66 -18.97
C ARG A 218 -2.46 4.21 -20.09
N PRO A 219 -2.36 4.97 -21.20
CA PRO A 219 -1.47 4.64 -22.32
C PRO A 219 0.01 4.55 -21.93
N ASP A 220 0.38 5.15 -20.79
CA ASP A 220 1.71 5.06 -20.19
C ASP A 220 2.11 3.64 -19.79
N LEU A 221 1.15 2.78 -19.47
CA LEU A 221 1.38 1.38 -19.07
C LEU A 221 1.68 0.47 -20.27
N LEU A 222 1.28 0.86 -21.48
CA LEU A 222 1.45 0.05 -22.68
C LEU A 222 2.87 0.15 -23.25
N ARG A 223 3.48 -1.01 -23.56
CA ARG A 223 4.69 -1.08 -24.38
C ARG A 223 4.39 -0.65 -25.81
N SER A 224 5.43 -0.32 -26.57
CA SER A 224 5.29 0.20 -27.94
C SER A 224 4.48 -0.70 -28.88
N GLU A 225 4.57 -2.01 -28.70
CA GLU A 225 3.84 -3.02 -29.49
C GLU A 225 2.35 -3.09 -29.10
N GLU A 226 2.04 -3.03 -27.81
CA GLU A 226 0.67 -3.04 -27.26
C GLU A 226 -0.11 -1.78 -27.63
N ARG A 227 0.57 -0.65 -27.80
CA ARG A 227 -0.04 0.60 -28.27
C ARG A 227 -0.58 0.54 -29.70
N ARG A 228 -0.03 -0.34 -30.56
CA ARG A 228 -0.55 -0.56 -31.91
C ARG A 228 -1.84 -1.35 -31.88
N VAL A 229 -1.90 -2.44 -31.13
CA VAL A 229 -3.10 -3.30 -30.99
C VAL A 229 -4.26 -2.52 -30.39
N GLY A 230 -4.03 -1.70 -29.36
CA GLY A 230 -5.08 -0.89 -28.73
C GLY A 230 -5.66 0.21 -29.64
N LYS A 231 -5.00 0.55 -30.77
CA LYS A 231 -5.53 1.46 -31.79
C LYS A 231 -6.40 0.78 -32.85
N GLU A 232 -6.21 -0.52 -33.05
CA GLU A 232 -6.86 -1.29 -34.13
C GLU A 232 -8.12 -2.03 -33.64
N CYS A 233 -8.33 -2.09 -32.30
CA CYS A 233 -9.55 -2.56 -31.64
C CYS A 233 -10.53 -1.42 -31.38
#